data_e1a0e79c301c37ad1ee11b10f5b7fdee
#
_entry.id   e1a0e79c301c37ad1ee11b10f5b7fdee
#
_cell.length_a   1.000
_cell.length_b   1.000
_cell.length_c   1.000
_cell.angle_alpha   90.00
_cell.angle_beta   90.00
_cell.angle_gamma   90.00
#
_symmetry.space_group_name_H-M   'P 1'
#
loop_
_entity.id
_entity.type
_entity.pdbx_description
1 polymer ?
#
loop_
_entity_poly.entity_id
_entity_poly.type
_entity_poly.pdbx_seq_one_letter_code
_entity_poly.pdbx_strand_id
1 'polypeptide(L)'
;SPKPWWIEMLIPPLRDGYSSNGVLKQGKGSVFEGGIRVPAAIWWPNKVESVQPLSEIVHIADVLPTLLDFMELKIPNVDGRSLKGVLLEGSPLEPRPFVVANFGSEAMIDWPWKIVREGSLPITPDFLKSDTWHLYNIESDPGEVVNLREEFPQRFERMRNNLLQIPRRESVQFSTDGSWDTFGGHETRAPWAETARGYDDN
;
A
#
# COMPACT_ATOMS: atom_id res chain seq x y z
N SER A 1 8.93 -23.46 22.42
CA SER A 1 10.06 -22.97 21.63
C SER A 1 10.17 -21.46 21.79
N PRO A 2 11.38 -20.89 21.92
CA PRO A 2 11.54 -19.45 22.03
C PRO A 2 10.99 -18.79 20.75
N LYS A 3 10.26 -17.69 20.93
CA LYS A 3 9.74 -16.90 19.79
C LYS A 3 10.94 -16.35 19.00
N PRO A 4 10.93 -16.38 17.67
CA PRO A 4 11.98 -15.80 16.87
C PRO A 4 12.16 -14.31 17.21
N TRP A 5 13.39 -13.84 17.31
CA TRP A 5 13.77 -12.46 17.67
C TRP A 5 13.11 -11.38 16.79
N TRP A 6 12.83 -11.70 15.53
CA TRP A 6 12.16 -10.78 14.59
C TRP A 6 10.67 -10.59 14.92
N ILE A 7 10.01 -11.55 15.59
CA ILE A 7 8.65 -11.37 16.10
C ILE A 7 8.66 -10.32 17.21
N GLU A 8 9.66 -10.31 18.08
CA GLU A 8 9.79 -9.30 19.11
C GLU A 8 10.11 -7.91 18.53
N MET A 9 10.74 -7.84 17.37
CA MET A 9 11.01 -6.59 16.67
C MET A 9 9.77 -6.02 15.96
N LEU A 10 8.83 -6.86 15.54
CA LEU A 10 7.61 -6.42 14.84
C LEU A 10 6.42 -6.17 15.77
N ILE A 11 6.29 -6.95 16.85
CA ILE A 11 5.14 -6.88 17.76
C ILE A 11 5.12 -5.60 18.62
N PRO A 12 6.22 -5.10 19.20
CA PRO A 12 6.18 -3.89 20.00
C PRO A 12 5.64 -2.66 19.25
N PRO A 13 6.07 -2.36 18.02
CA PRO A 13 5.52 -1.24 17.26
C PRO A 13 4.02 -1.37 16.99
N LEU A 14 3.52 -2.58 16.86
CA LEU A 14 2.09 -2.84 16.62
C LEU A 14 1.26 -2.80 17.91
N ARG A 15 1.87 -3.12 19.06
CA ARG A 15 1.18 -3.30 20.33
C ARG A 15 1.20 -2.08 21.24
N ASP A 16 2.30 -1.34 21.27
CA ASP A 16 2.57 -0.34 22.31
C ASP A 16 2.60 1.11 21.79
N GLY A 17 2.16 1.35 20.55
CA GLY A 17 2.05 2.71 20.01
C GLY A 17 3.39 3.43 19.86
N TYR A 18 4.49 2.72 19.62
CA TYR A 18 5.79 3.31 19.34
C TYR A 18 5.88 4.04 17.99
N SER A 19 4.88 3.88 17.12
CA SER A 19 4.72 4.75 15.97
C SER A 19 3.79 5.88 16.34
N SER A 20 4.30 7.11 16.36
CA SER A 20 3.50 8.32 16.57
C SER A 20 2.68 8.64 15.32
N ASN A 21 1.73 7.76 14.97
CA ASN A 21 0.81 7.97 13.84
C ASN A 21 -0.43 8.79 14.25
N GLY A 22 -0.40 9.42 15.43
CA GLY A 22 -1.53 10.19 15.93
C GLY A 22 -2.78 9.33 16.10
N VAL A 23 -3.85 9.74 15.44
CA VAL A 23 -5.15 9.03 15.49
C VAL A 23 -5.24 7.86 14.54
N LEU A 24 -4.27 7.68 13.64
CA LEU A 24 -4.32 6.65 12.60
C LEU A 24 -4.08 5.26 13.19
N LYS A 25 -4.90 4.32 12.76
CA LYS A 25 -4.88 2.94 13.24
C LYS A 25 -3.60 2.21 12.81
N GLN A 26 -2.99 1.52 13.75
CA GLN A 26 -1.80 0.70 13.58
C GLN A 26 -0.57 1.47 13.02
N GLY A 27 0.36 0.79 12.35
CA GLY A 27 1.61 1.35 11.86
C GLY A 27 2.26 0.49 10.78
N LYS A 28 3.55 0.71 10.57
CA LYS A 28 4.36 0.00 9.56
C LYS A 28 4.07 -1.50 9.57
N GLY A 29 3.81 -2.05 8.39
CA GLY A 29 3.51 -3.47 8.23
C GLY A 29 2.02 -3.79 8.23
N SER A 30 1.15 -2.79 8.37
CA SER A 30 -0.30 -2.99 8.28
C SER A 30 -0.89 -2.35 7.02
N VAL A 31 -2.12 -2.73 6.70
CA VAL A 31 -2.91 -2.13 5.61
C VAL A 31 -3.88 -1.04 6.10
N PHE A 32 -3.87 -0.76 7.40
CA PHE A 32 -4.62 0.36 8.00
C PHE A 32 -3.93 1.70 7.76
N GLU A 33 -4.64 2.80 7.95
CA GLU A 33 -4.14 4.14 7.63
C GLU A 33 -2.78 4.46 8.26
N GLY A 34 -2.55 4.04 9.51
CA GLY A 34 -1.26 4.24 10.16
C GLY A 34 -0.10 3.47 9.52
N GLY A 35 -0.39 2.43 8.74
CA GLY A 35 0.62 1.64 8.03
C GLY A 35 0.89 2.10 6.60
N ILE A 36 -0.07 2.77 5.97
CA ILE A 36 -0.01 3.09 4.53
C ILE A 36 -0.05 4.59 4.23
N ARG A 37 -0.63 5.40 5.11
CA ARG A 37 -0.72 6.85 4.91
C ARG A 37 0.57 7.52 5.34
N VAL A 38 1.29 8.09 4.38
CA VAL A 38 2.56 8.76 4.61
C VAL A 38 2.51 10.19 4.08
N PRO A 39 3.17 11.16 4.73
CA PRO A 39 3.32 12.50 4.19
C PRO A 39 4.17 12.46 2.92
N ALA A 40 3.78 13.26 1.93
CA ALA A 40 4.57 13.47 0.73
C ALA A 40 4.65 14.97 0.43
N ALA A 41 5.78 15.42 -0.10
CA ALA A 41 5.99 16.80 -0.51
C ALA A 41 6.82 16.83 -1.79
N ILE A 42 6.46 17.75 -2.67
CA ILE A 42 7.23 18.07 -3.87
C ILE A 42 7.68 19.53 -3.76
N TRP A 43 8.96 19.73 -3.98
CA TRP A 43 9.56 21.06 -4.02
C TRP A 43 10.27 21.24 -5.35
N TRP A 44 9.80 22.18 -6.17
CA TRP A 44 10.38 22.51 -7.46
C TRP A 44 10.26 24.01 -7.72
N PRO A 45 11.29 24.78 -7.36
CA PRO A 45 11.27 26.23 -7.47
C PRO A 45 10.91 26.69 -8.90
N ASN A 46 10.07 27.71 -8.98
CA ASN A 46 9.63 28.32 -10.22
C ASN A 46 8.81 27.41 -11.17
N LYS A 47 8.44 26.23 -10.74
CA LYS A 47 7.61 25.29 -11.51
C LYS A 47 6.37 24.85 -10.74
N VAL A 48 6.55 24.41 -9.50
CA VAL A 48 5.44 24.07 -8.62
C VAL A 48 5.31 25.20 -7.61
N GLU A 49 4.20 25.91 -7.66
CA GLU A 49 3.91 26.96 -6.69
C GLU A 49 3.64 26.34 -5.33
N SER A 50 4.03 27.04 -4.25
CA SER A 50 3.67 26.63 -2.90
C SER A 50 2.18 26.80 -2.71
N VAL A 51 1.46 25.70 -2.70
CA VAL A 51 0.00 25.65 -2.52
C VAL A 51 -0.35 25.01 -1.19
N GLN A 52 -1.59 25.15 -0.80
CA GLN A 52 -2.15 24.40 0.33
C GLN A 52 -1.98 22.88 0.08
N PRO A 53 -1.91 22.07 1.15
CA PRO A 53 -1.84 20.62 1.01
C PRO A 53 -2.94 20.11 0.07
N LEU A 54 -2.58 19.25 -0.87
CA LEU A 54 -3.54 18.59 -1.73
C LEU A 54 -4.30 17.53 -0.92
N SER A 55 -5.61 17.50 -1.12
CA SER A 55 -6.51 16.51 -0.47
C SER A 55 -6.72 15.26 -1.33
N GLU A 56 -6.21 15.26 -2.54
CA GLU A 56 -6.33 14.15 -3.46
C GLU A 56 -5.57 12.93 -2.97
N ILE A 57 -6.18 11.77 -3.17
CA ILE A 57 -5.51 10.50 -2.86
C ILE A 57 -4.56 10.15 -4.00
N VAL A 58 -3.29 10.06 -3.64
CA VAL A 58 -2.19 9.68 -4.52
C VAL A 58 -1.51 8.41 -4.01
N HIS A 59 -0.87 7.68 -4.90
CA HIS A 59 -0.18 6.45 -4.60
C HIS A 59 1.31 6.54 -4.99
N ILE A 60 2.16 5.78 -4.33
CA ILE A 60 3.60 5.76 -4.67
C ILE A 60 3.86 5.38 -6.14
N ALA A 61 2.98 4.57 -6.74
CA ALA A 61 3.05 4.23 -8.15
C ALA A 61 2.89 5.45 -9.09
N ASP A 62 2.32 6.57 -8.60
CA ASP A 62 2.12 7.79 -9.38
C ASP A 62 3.42 8.61 -9.55
N VAL A 63 4.43 8.32 -8.74
CA VAL A 63 5.71 9.07 -8.77
C VAL A 63 6.41 8.89 -10.11
N LEU A 64 6.58 7.65 -10.57
CA LEU A 64 7.28 7.38 -11.84
C LEU A 64 6.62 8.05 -13.03
N PRO A 65 5.33 7.85 -13.33
CA PRO A 65 4.69 8.52 -14.46
C PRO A 65 4.70 10.04 -14.32
N THR A 66 4.64 10.59 -13.11
CA THR A 66 4.73 12.02 -12.87
C THR A 66 6.11 12.57 -13.27
N LEU A 67 7.19 11.90 -12.87
CA LEU A 67 8.55 12.31 -13.24
C LEU A 67 8.80 12.20 -14.74
N LEU A 68 8.33 11.12 -15.38
CA LEU A 68 8.45 10.96 -16.83
C LEU A 68 7.68 12.04 -17.58
N ASP A 69 6.49 12.40 -17.12
CA ASP A 69 5.69 13.47 -17.72
C ASP A 69 6.34 14.85 -17.57
N PHE A 70 6.95 15.14 -16.42
CA PHE A 70 7.72 16.36 -16.23
C PHE A 70 8.91 16.45 -17.19
N MET A 71 9.52 15.33 -17.53
CA MET A 71 10.64 15.24 -18.46
C MET A 71 10.19 15.13 -19.92
N GLU A 72 8.89 15.17 -20.19
CA GLU A 72 8.30 14.99 -21.53
C GLU A 72 8.68 13.66 -22.18
N LEU A 73 8.91 12.64 -21.35
CA LEU A 73 9.23 11.29 -21.78
C LEU A 73 7.98 10.44 -21.89
N LYS A 74 8.06 9.42 -22.75
CA LYS A 74 6.95 8.46 -22.91
C LYS A 74 6.70 7.71 -21.60
N ILE A 75 5.48 7.77 -21.10
CA ILE A 75 5.04 7.00 -19.95
C ILE A 75 4.75 5.56 -20.41
N PRO A 76 5.41 4.55 -19.85
CA PRO A 76 5.10 3.16 -20.16
C PRO A 76 3.72 2.77 -19.59
N ASN A 77 3.25 1.57 -19.93
CA ASN A 77 2.03 1.02 -19.33
C ASN A 77 2.30 0.62 -17.87
N VAL A 78 1.91 1.47 -16.95
CA VAL A 78 2.09 1.31 -15.50
C VAL A 78 0.79 1.54 -14.75
N ASP A 79 0.67 1.04 -13.52
CA ASP A 79 -0.53 1.22 -12.70
C ASP A 79 -0.69 2.67 -12.19
N GLY A 80 0.41 3.42 -12.11
CA GLY A 80 0.42 4.82 -11.69
C GLY A 80 -0.06 5.77 -12.80
N ARG A 81 -0.40 6.99 -12.41
CA ARG A 81 -0.77 8.09 -13.31
C ARG A 81 0.04 9.35 -13.01
N SER A 82 0.21 10.21 -13.99
CA SER A 82 0.88 11.50 -13.80
C SER A 82 0.03 12.43 -12.92
N LEU A 83 0.70 13.11 -12.01
CA LEU A 83 0.17 14.18 -11.17
C LEU A 83 0.53 15.57 -11.71
N LYS A 84 1.14 15.67 -12.89
CA LYS A 84 1.63 16.92 -13.47
C LYS A 84 0.54 17.98 -13.55
N GLY A 85 -0.65 17.62 -14.07
CA GLY A 85 -1.78 18.55 -14.16
C GLY A 85 -2.24 19.07 -12.80
N VAL A 86 -2.30 18.20 -11.78
CA VAL A 86 -2.64 18.60 -10.40
C VAL A 86 -1.59 19.56 -9.85
N LEU A 87 -0.32 19.26 -10.05
CA LEU A 87 0.80 19.99 -9.45
C LEU A 87 1.09 21.33 -10.12
N LEU A 88 0.88 21.44 -11.44
CA LEU A 88 1.20 22.66 -12.21
C LEU A 88 -0.02 23.52 -12.51
N GLU A 89 -1.19 22.91 -12.66
CA GLU A 89 -2.38 23.57 -13.17
C GLU A 89 -3.55 23.57 -12.17
N GLY A 90 -3.40 22.85 -11.03
CA GLY A 90 -4.49 22.64 -10.09
C GLY A 90 -5.66 21.84 -10.69
N SER A 91 -5.40 21.06 -11.73
CA SER A 91 -6.42 20.22 -12.36
C SER A 91 -6.96 19.19 -11.38
N PRO A 92 -8.27 18.92 -11.35
CA PRO A 92 -8.81 17.90 -10.47
C PRO A 92 -8.27 16.51 -10.85
N LEU A 93 -8.06 15.67 -9.85
CA LEU A 93 -7.62 14.30 -10.04
C LEU A 93 -8.84 13.38 -10.05
N GLU A 94 -9.07 12.68 -11.15
CA GLU A 94 -10.17 11.72 -11.21
C GLU A 94 -10.01 10.64 -10.14
N PRO A 95 -11.04 10.38 -9.33
CA PRO A 95 -11.00 9.31 -8.35
C PRO A 95 -10.70 7.96 -9.00
N ARG A 96 -9.87 7.15 -8.36
CA ARG A 96 -9.67 5.76 -8.74
C ARG A 96 -9.48 4.91 -7.50
N PRO A 97 -10.02 3.69 -7.48
CA PRO A 97 -9.71 2.75 -6.42
C PRO A 97 -8.26 2.27 -6.55
N PHE A 98 -7.63 1.98 -5.42
CA PHE A 98 -6.34 1.32 -5.39
C PHE A 98 -6.28 0.29 -4.26
N VAL A 99 -5.39 -0.67 -4.40
CA VAL A 99 -5.25 -1.79 -3.48
C VAL A 99 -3.87 -1.78 -2.86
N VAL A 100 -3.84 -2.08 -1.58
CA VAL A 100 -2.63 -2.36 -0.83
C VAL A 100 -2.74 -3.74 -0.21
N ALA A 101 -1.63 -4.46 -0.20
CA ALA A 101 -1.55 -5.77 0.42
C ALA A 101 -0.26 -5.89 1.22
N ASN A 102 -0.34 -6.46 2.41
CA ASN A 102 0.83 -6.69 3.24
C ASN A 102 0.54 -7.82 4.24
N PHE A 103 1.49 -8.75 4.39
CA PHE A 103 1.43 -9.85 5.35
C PHE A 103 0.09 -10.60 5.39
N GLY A 104 -0.48 -10.90 4.22
CA GLY A 104 -1.74 -11.63 4.11
C GLY A 104 -2.99 -10.77 4.30
N SER A 105 -2.85 -9.53 4.74
CA SER A 105 -3.94 -8.55 4.79
C SER A 105 -4.02 -7.75 3.50
N GLU A 106 -5.22 -7.34 3.12
CA GLU A 106 -5.50 -6.58 1.90
C GLU A 106 -6.46 -5.44 2.21
N ALA A 107 -6.29 -4.32 1.55
CA ALA A 107 -7.26 -3.25 1.59
C ALA A 107 -7.47 -2.65 0.21
N MET A 108 -8.70 -2.22 -0.08
CA MET A 108 -9.03 -1.42 -1.24
C MET A 108 -9.62 -0.10 -0.77
N ILE A 109 -9.07 0.99 -1.29
CA ILE A 109 -9.55 2.34 -1.05
C ILE A 109 -10.25 2.79 -2.33
N ASP A 110 -11.54 3.11 -2.18
CA ASP A 110 -12.40 3.75 -3.17
C ASP A 110 -13.03 4.96 -2.46
N TRP A 111 -12.30 6.07 -2.49
CA TRP A 111 -12.56 7.24 -1.66
C TRP A 111 -14.03 7.66 -1.64
N PRO A 112 -14.60 7.97 -0.47
CA PRO A 112 -13.97 8.00 0.87
C PRO A 112 -14.00 6.65 1.60
N TRP A 113 -14.34 5.57 0.93
CA TRP A 113 -14.52 4.24 1.52
C TRP A 113 -13.27 3.39 1.43
N LYS A 114 -13.09 2.59 2.47
CA LYS A 114 -12.01 1.60 2.52
C LYS A 114 -12.54 0.28 3.04
N ILE A 115 -12.31 -0.79 2.29
CA ILE A 115 -12.54 -2.15 2.75
C ILE A 115 -11.19 -2.77 3.13
N VAL A 116 -11.19 -3.46 4.26
CA VAL A 116 -10.01 -4.18 4.76
C VAL A 116 -10.39 -5.65 4.95
N ARG A 117 -9.56 -6.52 4.43
CA ARG A 117 -9.53 -7.94 4.76
C ARG A 117 -8.29 -8.19 5.61
N GLU A 118 -8.48 -8.49 6.88
CA GLU A 118 -7.39 -8.96 7.71
C GLU A 118 -7.13 -10.42 7.37
N GLY A 119 -5.97 -10.68 6.81
CA GLY A 119 -5.49 -12.02 6.54
C GLY A 119 -4.55 -12.49 7.61
N SER A 120 -4.22 -13.73 7.50
CA SER A 120 -3.35 -14.43 8.41
C SER A 120 -1.88 -14.25 8.02
N LEU A 121 -1.03 -13.94 8.99
CA LEU A 121 0.42 -14.04 8.78
C LEU A 121 0.78 -15.52 8.55
N PRO A 122 1.54 -15.87 7.51
CA PRO A 122 1.90 -17.26 7.21
C PRO A 122 2.80 -17.93 8.26
N ILE A 123 3.03 -17.28 9.39
CA ILE A 123 4.09 -17.63 10.35
C ILE A 123 3.61 -18.47 11.53
N THR A 124 2.31 -18.55 11.78
CA THR A 124 1.78 -19.40 12.86
C THR A 124 0.50 -20.13 12.43
N PRO A 125 0.44 -21.45 12.53
CA PRO A 125 -0.68 -22.25 12.01
C PRO A 125 -2.06 -21.91 12.60
N ASP A 126 -2.13 -21.43 13.84
CA ASP A 126 -3.38 -21.18 14.54
C ASP A 126 -3.83 -19.71 14.57
N PHE A 127 -2.91 -18.78 14.30
CA PHE A 127 -3.22 -17.36 14.24
C PHE A 127 -3.86 -16.95 12.90
N LEU A 128 -3.98 -17.86 11.97
CA LEU A 128 -4.02 -17.67 10.54
C LEU A 128 -5.38 -17.78 9.88
N LYS A 129 -6.45 -17.99 10.60
CA LYS A 129 -7.80 -18.18 10.00
C LYS A 129 -8.75 -17.01 10.22
N SER A 130 -8.22 -15.83 10.46
CA SER A 130 -9.04 -14.64 10.55
C SER A 130 -9.30 -14.08 9.15
N ASP A 131 -10.37 -14.50 8.52
CA ASP A 131 -10.94 -13.81 7.35
C ASP A 131 -11.89 -12.70 7.86
N THR A 132 -11.31 -11.74 8.58
CA THR A 132 -12.06 -10.66 9.20
C THR A 132 -12.14 -9.49 8.23
N TRP A 133 -13.36 -9.04 7.99
CA TRP A 133 -13.63 -7.96 7.06
C TRP A 133 -14.15 -6.71 7.77
N HIS A 134 -13.67 -5.57 7.30
CA HIS A 134 -14.06 -4.26 7.81
C HIS A 134 -14.40 -3.33 6.65
N LEU A 135 -15.33 -2.41 6.89
CA LEU A 135 -15.64 -1.30 6.00
C LEU A 135 -15.55 0.00 6.79
N TYR A 136 -14.81 0.94 6.28
CA TYR A 136 -14.61 2.25 6.91
C TYR A 136 -14.95 3.40 5.94
N ASN A 137 -15.33 4.53 6.49
CA ASN A 137 -15.31 5.80 5.79
C ASN A 137 -14.13 6.61 6.33
N ILE A 138 -13.01 6.61 5.62
CA ILE A 138 -11.74 7.18 6.08
C ILE A 138 -11.68 8.72 5.99
N GLU A 139 -12.68 9.36 5.40
CA GLU A 139 -12.85 10.81 5.45
C GLU A 139 -13.37 11.24 6.81
N SER A 140 -14.41 10.60 7.31
CA SER A 140 -15.02 10.91 8.61
C SER A 140 -14.38 10.18 9.78
N ASP A 141 -13.75 9.02 9.53
CA ASP A 141 -13.09 8.15 10.51
C ASP A 141 -11.69 7.73 10.02
N PRO A 142 -10.72 8.66 9.98
CA PRO A 142 -9.35 8.33 9.57
C PRO A 142 -8.65 7.37 10.54
N GLY A 143 -9.18 7.21 11.75
CA GLY A 143 -8.71 6.27 12.76
C GLY A 143 -9.22 4.85 12.57
N GLU A 144 -10.14 4.61 11.62
CA GLU A 144 -10.70 3.28 11.34
C GLU A 144 -11.24 2.58 12.59
N VAL A 145 -11.98 3.35 13.40
CA VAL A 145 -12.51 2.91 14.69
C VAL A 145 -13.84 2.18 14.52
N VAL A 146 -14.71 2.69 13.62
CA VAL A 146 -16.09 2.22 13.46
C VAL A 146 -16.21 1.35 12.21
N ASN A 147 -16.43 0.04 12.39
CA ASN A 147 -16.69 -0.87 11.29
C ASN A 147 -18.14 -0.73 10.79
N LEU A 148 -18.29 -0.18 9.60
CA LEU A 148 -19.58 0.15 8.97
C LEU A 148 -20.17 -0.96 8.09
N ARG A 149 -19.60 -2.18 8.09
CA ARG A 149 -20.03 -3.26 7.19
C ARG A 149 -21.50 -3.66 7.37
N GLU A 150 -22.00 -3.59 8.61
CA GLU A 150 -23.39 -3.95 8.92
C GLU A 150 -24.36 -2.82 8.62
N GLU A 151 -23.90 -1.58 8.72
CA GLU A 151 -24.69 -0.39 8.39
C GLU A 151 -24.81 -0.18 6.88
N PHE A 152 -23.77 -0.52 6.11
CA PHE A 152 -23.73 -0.38 4.65
C PHE A 152 -23.48 -1.71 3.93
N PRO A 153 -24.34 -2.73 4.07
CA PRO A 153 -24.09 -4.08 3.57
C PRO A 153 -23.96 -4.16 2.04
N GLN A 154 -24.74 -3.37 1.28
CA GLN A 154 -24.65 -3.36 -0.16
C GLN A 154 -23.32 -2.79 -0.67
N ARG A 155 -22.81 -1.73 -0.02
CA ARG A 155 -21.51 -1.16 -0.32
C ARG A 155 -20.40 -2.13 0.03
N PHE A 156 -20.50 -2.74 1.21
CA PHE A 156 -19.55 -3.76 1.66
C PHE A 156 -19.42 -4.89 0.65
N GLU A 157 -20.53 -5.49 0.23
CA GLU A 157 -20.51 -6.62 -0.74
C GLU A 157 -19.95 -6.17 -2.11
N ARG A 158 -20.29 -4.98 -2.58
CA ARG A 158 -19.72 -4.46 -3.81
C ARG A 158 -18.21 -4.31 -3.73
N MET A 159 -17.69 -3.65 -2.69
CA MET A 159 -16.26 -3.44 -2.53
C MET A 159 -15.51 -4.75 -2.27
N ARG A 160 -16.11 -5.66 -1.52
CA ARG A 160 -15.56 -7.01 -1.29
C ARG A 160 -15.42 -7.78 -2.60
N ASN A 161 -16.44 -7.78 -3.42
CA ASN A 161 -16.40 -8.44 -4.71
C ASN A 161 -15.36 -7.82 -5.65
N ASN A 162 -15.24 -6.50 -5.66
CA ASN A 162 -14.22 -5.81 -6.44
C ASN A 162 -12.81 -6.21 -5.98
N LEU A 163 -12.55 -6.21 -4.67
CA LEU A 163 -11.25 -6.61 -4.12
C LEU A 163 -10.92 -8.08 -4.45
N LEU A 164 -11.90 -8.98 -4.39
CA LEU A 164 -11.70 -10.40 -4.69
C LEU A 164 -11.45 -10.68 -6.18
N GLN A 165 -11.90 -9.80 -7.08
CA GLN A 165 -11.67 -9.93 -8.52
C GLN A 165 -10.30 -9.43 -8.98
N ILE A 166 -9.55 -8.74 -8.13
CA ILE A 166 -8.24 -8.26 -8.50
C ILE A 166 -7.30 -9.45 -8.71
N PRO A 167 -6.63 -9.52 -9.88
CA PRO A 167 -5.70 -10.60 -10.16
C PRO A 167 -4.58 -10.61 -9.11
N ARG A 168 -4.42 -11.74 -8.47
CA ARG A 168 -3.33 -11.96 -7.52
C ARG A 168 -2.17 -12.61 -8.26
N ARG A 169 -0.97 -12.07 -8.10
CA ARG A 169 0.21 -12.86 -8.42
C ARG A 169 0.26 -14.04 -7.46
N GLU A 170 0.71 -15.18 -7.94
CA GLU A 170 0.94 -16.34 -7.09
C GLU A 170 1.73 -15.89 -5.85
N SER A 171 1.24 -16.27 -4.68
CA SER A 171 1.85 -15.88 -3.42
C SER A 171 3.30 -16.34 -3.41
N VAL A 172 4.21 -15.42 -3.10
CA VAL A 172 5.59 -15.80 -2.76
C VAL A 172 5.50 -16.80 -1.61
N GLN A 173 5.81 -18.06 -1.87
CA GLN A 173 5.89 -19.06 -0.81
C GLN A 173 7.14 -18.74 0.00
N PHE A 174 6.96 -18.36 1.25
CA PHE A 174 8.09 -18.31 2.17
C PHE A 174 8.58 -19.75 2.36
N SER A 175 9.86 -19.98 2.13
CA SER A 175 10.45 -21.27 2.43
C SER A 175 10.36 -21.52 3.93
N THR A 176 9.97 -22.74 4.30
CA THR A 176 9.82 -23.14 5.71
C THR A 176 11.15 -23.25 6.45
N ASP A 177 12.28 -23.14 5.75
CA ASP A 177 13.63 -23.20 6.29
C ASP A 177 14.19 -21.82 6.70
N GLY A 178 13.42 -20.75 6.51
CA GLY A 178 13.82 -19.38 6.89
C GLY A 178 14.86 -18.77 5.95
N SER A 179 15.16 -19.36 4.81
CA SER A 179 16.04 -18.76 3.82
C SER A 179 15.29 -17.63 3.08
N TRP A 180 15.96 -16.50 2.93
CA TRP A 180 15.45 -15.34 2.18
C TRP A 180 15.59 -15.52 0.66
N ASP A 181 16.03 -16.69 0.21
CA ASP A 181 16.32 -16.98 -1.21
C ASP A 181 15.09 -17.11 -2.09
N THR A 182 13.89 -16.97 -1.51
CA THR A 182 12.63 -17.15 -2.24
C THR A 182 11.80 -15.88 -2.38
N PHE A 183 12.40 -14.70 -2.41
CA PHE A 183 11.75 -13.53 -2.99
C PHE A 183 11.70 -13.66 -4.51
N GLY A 184 10.67 -14.34 -5.00
CA GLY A 184 10.45 -14.63 -6.41
C GLY A 184 11.27 -15.86 -6.86
N GLY A 185 10.57 -16.84 -7.42
CA GLY A 185 11.24 -18.01 -8.01
C GLY A 185 12.36 -17.59 -8.95
N HIS A 186 13.35 -18.44 -9.08
CA HIS A 186 14.58 -18.22 -9.84
C HIS A 186 14.41 -17.77 -11.31
N GLU A 187 13.19 -17.70 -11.80
CA GLU A 187 12.87 -17.34 -13.19
C GLU A 187 12.45 -15.88 -13.39
N THR A 188 12.31 -15.08 -12.32
CA THR A 188 12.01 -13.65 -12.45
C THR A 188 13.04 -12.77 -11.77
N ARG A 189 14.32 -12.97 -12.12
CA ARG A 189 15.28 -11.88 -11.95
C ARG A 189 14.80 -10.74 -12.83
N ALA A 190 14.43 -9.63 -12.19
CA ALA A 190 14.07 -8.44 -12.95
C ALA A 190 15.22 -8.15 -13.94
N PRO A 191 14.92 -7.83 -15.20
CA PRO A 191 15.94 -7.63 -16.24
C PRO A 191 17.06 -6.65 -15.86
N TRP A 192 16.77 -5.71 -14.95
CA TRP A 192 17.75 -4.75 -14.42
C TRP A 192 18.81 -5.39 -13.49
N ALA A 193 18.56 -6.55 -12.91
CA ALA A 193 19.53 -7.22 -12.04
C ALA A 193 20.69 -7.85 -12.84
N GLU A 194 20.51 -8.11 -14.12
CA GLU A 194 21.58 -8.58 -15.02
C GLU A 194 22.43 -7.43 -15.57
N THR A 195 21.81 -6.26 -15.78
CA THR A 195 22.55 -5.07 -16.24
C THR A 195 23.40 -4.42 -15.16
N ALA A 196 23.05 -4.59 -13.88
CA ALA A 196 23.84 -4.03 -12.78
C ALA A 196 25.21 -4.73 -12.57
N ARG A 197 25.40 -5.93 -13.08
CA ARG A 197 26.70 -6.65 -12.99
C ARG A 197 27.74 -6.23 -14.03
N GLY A 198 27.37 -5.43 -15.02
CA GLY A 198 28.27 -4.95 -16.05
C GLY A 198 28.99 -3.63 -15.72
N TYR A 199 28.79 -3.09 -14.52
CA TYR A 199 29.36 -1.77 -14.15
C TYR A 199 30.59 -1.86 -13.26
N ASP A 200 30.99 -3.04 -12.81
CA ASP A 200 32.12 -3.20 -11.87
C ASP A 200 33.45 -3.64 -12.50
N ASP A 201 33.55 -3.75 -13.82
CA ASP A 201 34.77 -4.21 -14.50
C ASP A 201 35.29 -3.25 -15.59
N ASN A 202 35.39 -1.92 -15.28
CA ASN A 202 36.29 -1.03 -16.04
C ASN A 202 36.78 0.12 -15.18
#